data_56756d2530038d9cbc708b9ac518f749
#
_entry.id   56756d2530038d9cbc708b9ac518f749
#
_cell.length_a   1.000
_cell.length_b   1.000
_cell.length_c   1.000
_cell.angle_alpha   90.00
_cell.angle_beta   90.00
_cell.angle_gamma   90.00
#
_symmetry.space_group_name_H-M   'P 1'
#
loop_
_entity.id
_entity.type
_entity.pdbx_description
1 polymer ?
#
loop_
_entity_poly.entity_id
_entity_poly.type
_entity_poly.pdbx_seq_one_letter_code
_entity_poly.pdbx_strand_id
1 'polypeptide(L)'
;MKNCDIIRKKEMGKIMKKINGIIMQYFEWYMECNQDLWNKVAKNAPELADMGITALWLPPAYKGIGGKDEVGYGVYDVYDLGEFNQKGTIKTKYGSKDEYLNCIQVLNQNGIEAYADIVLNHKMGADMLQTIPANKVDWGNHNLEEAKEETVRVATKFTFPGRKHKYSDFEWNWTHFDGIDYDEKSKEHAIFKFRDKDWSVAVDEEFGNYDYLMGADIDFANPEVVEECNKWGEWYLEETGVDGFRLDAVKHINALFYRDWIRNLRKKTEDGLFTVGEYWSGDVSKLHRYITETEGEISLFDVPLHYNLYNASNDENYDLSKILEHTFLKENSCMAVTFVRCV
;
A
#
# COMPACT_ATOMS: atom_id res chain seq x y z
N MET A 1 28.22 -0.58 -3.94
CA MET A 1 28.89 0.70 -4.19
C MET A 1 28.67 1.24 -5.61
N LYS A 2 28.77 0.46 -6.69
CA LYS A 2 28.57 0.98 -8.07
C LYS A 2 27.14 1.45 -8.39
N ASN A 3 26.10 0.88 -7.80
CA ASN A 3 24.72 1.28 -8.05
C ASN A 3 24.32 2.61 -7.37
N CYS A 4 24.85 2.90 -6.17
CA CYS A 4 24.67 4.22 -5.54
C CYS A 4 25.29 5.36 -6.35
N ASP A 5 26.40 5.09 -7.04
CA ASP A 5 27.06 6.11 -7.88
C ASP A 5 26.32 6.40 -9.18
N ILE A 6 25.54 5.45 -9.70
CA ILE A 6 24.74 5.63 -10.92
C ILE A 6 23.50 6.49 -10.63
N ILE A 7 22.85 6.25 -9.50
CA ILE A 7 21.71 7.06 -9.03
C ILE A 7 22.19 8.49 -8.73
N ARG A 8 23.31 8.67 -8.03
CA ARG A 8 23.91 9.97 -7.76
C ARG A 8 24.27 10.78 -9.01
N LYS A 9 24.66 10.15 -10.13
CA LYS A 9 25.06 10.87 -11.35
C LYS A 9 23.90 11.44 -12.17
N LYS A 10 22.68 10.92 -12.03
CA LYS A 10 21.49 11.45 -12.72
C LYS A 10 20.86 12.66 -12.05
N GLU A 11 21.11 12.84 -10.74
CA GLU A 11 20.50 13.91 -9.91
C GLU A 11 21.47 15.04 -9.52
N MET A 12 22.66 15.12 -10.12
CA MET A 12 23.70 16.11 -9.78
C MET A 12 23.37 17.58 -10.13
N GLY A 13 22.08 17.93 -10.22
CA GLY A 13 21.63 19.32 -10.35
C GLY A 13 20.93 19.92 -9.14
N LYS A 14 20.45 19.11 -8.18
CA LYS A 14 19.82 19.58 -6.93
C LYS A 14 20.70 19.20 -5.74
N ILE A 15 20.96 20.16 -4.87
CA ILE A 15 21.61 19.93 -3.57
C ILE A 15 20.61 19.08 -2.77
N MET A 16 20.79 17.75 -2.77
CA MET A 16 20.07 16.90 -1.84
C MET A 16 20.41 17.36 -0.42
N LYS A 17 19.43 17.91 0.30
CA LYS A 17 19.54 18.03 1.75
C LYS A 17 19.88 16.63 2.27
N LYS A 18 21.02 16.47 2.96
CA LYS A 18 21.28 15.27 3.77
C LYS A 18 20.31 15.31 4.94
N ILE A 19 19.12 14.75 4.75
CA ILE A 19 18.14 14.60 5.81
C ILE A 19 18.41 13.23 6.43
N ASN A 20 18.77 13.22 7.70
CA ASN A 20 18.66 12.04 8.52
C ASN A 20 17.19 11.95 8.94
N GLY A 21 16.38 11.34 8.10
CA GLY A 21 14.93 11.35 8.24
C GLY A 21 14.45 10.42 9.34
N ILE A 22 13.48 10.88 10.14
CA ILE A 22 12.75 10.08 11.11
C ILE A 22 11.29 10.07 10.68
N ILE A 23 10.81 8.89 10.28
CA ILE A 23 9.40 8.66 9.91
C ILE A 23 8.68 8.11 11.14
N MET A 24 7.56 8.72 11.53
CA MET A 24 6.70 8.20 12.58
C MET A 24 5.39 7.69 11.99
N GLN A 25 5.04 6.42 12.24
CA GLN A 25 3.68 5.91 12.01
C GLN A 25 2.76 6.55 13.04
N TYR A 26 1.79 7.36 12.59
CA TYR A 26 0.93 8.15 13.48
C TYR A 26 -0.48 7.56 13.60
N PHE A 27 -0.59 6.27 13.67
CA PHE A 27 -1.83 5.52 13.90
C PHE A 27 -1.51 4.13 14.45
N GLU A 28 -2.54 3.49 14.99
CA GLU A 28 -2.51 2.09 15.40
C GLU A 28 -3.80 1.37 14.97
N TRP A 29 -3.74 0.06 14.87
CA TRP A 29 -4.86 -0.75 14.37
C TRP A 29 -6.12 -0.60 15.24
N TYR A 30 -5.96 -0.59 16.56
CA TYR A 30 -7.06 -0.58 17.53
C TYR A 30 -7.43 0.80 18.05
N MET A 31 -6.96 1.86 17.42
CA MET A 31 -7.32 3.21 17.84
C MET A 31 -8.84 3.44 17.77
N GLU A 32 -9.36 4.21 18.71
CA GLU A 32 -10.78 4.55 18.77
C GLU A 32 -11.25 5.28 17.51
N CYS A 33 -12.45 4.90 17.04
CA CYS A 33 -13.11 5.58 15.95
C CYS A 33 -13.79 6.86 16.44
N ASN A 34 -13.04 7.95 16.52
CA ASN A 34 -13.57 9.28 16.87
C ASN A 34 -13.63 10.24 15.66
N GLN A 35 -13.21 9.80 14.49
CA GLN A 35 -13.20 10.57 13.23
C GLN A 35 -12.48 11.94 13.34
N ASP A 36 -11.42 12.00 14.13
CA ASP A 36 -10.71 13.24 14.49
C ASP A 36 -9.17 13.13 14.43
N LEU A 37 -8.64 12.06 13.81
CA LEU A 37 -7.19 11.85 13.74
C LEU A 37 -6.50 13.02 13.04
N TRP A 38 -7.04 13.47 11.91
CA TRP A 38 -6.43 14.53 11.11
C TRP A 38 -6.27 15.84 11.91
N ASN A 39 -7.26 16.21 12.71
CA ASN A 39 -7.18 17.38 13.59
C ASN A 39 -6.17 17.19 14.72
N LYS A 40 -6.06 15.97 15.26
CA LYS A 40 -5.04 15.65 16.29
C LYS A 40 -3.63 15.75 15.72
N VAL A 41 -3.40 15.22 14.52
CA VAL A 41 -2.11 15.34 13.81
C VAL A 41 -1.77 16.82 13.60
N ALA A 42 -2.67 17.60 13.03
CA ALA A 42 -2.46 19.03 12.79
C ALA A 42 -2.14 19.80 14.09
N LYS A 43 -2.86 19.51 15.17
CA LYS A 43 -2.61 20.11 16.48
C LYS A 43 -1.24 19.78 17.04
N ASN A 44 -0.75 18.55 16.84
CA ASN A 44 0.49 18.06 17.43
C ASN A 44 1.72 18.32 16.54
N ALA A 45 1.53 18.78 15.29
CA ALA A 45 2.61 18.98 14.32
C ALA A 45 3.78 19.85 14.87
N PRO A 46 3.56 20.97 15.60
CA PRO A 46 4.67 21.73 16.15
C PRO A 46 5.51 20.95 17.16
N GLU A 47 4.86 20.19 18.07
CA GLU A 47 5.55 19.35 19.05
C GLU A 47 6.36 18.23 18.38
N LEU A 48 5.79 17.58 17.36
CA LEU A 48 6.47 16.53 16.58
C LEU A 48 7.71 17.08 15.86
N ALA A 49 7.62 18.29 15.30
CA ALA A 49 8.75 18.97 14.68
C ALA A 49 9.86 19.27 15.72
N ASP A 50 9.50 19.75 16.90
CA ASP A 50 10.43 20.02 17.99
C ASP A 50 11.12 18.74 18.51
N MET A 51 10.44 17.60 18.44
CA MET A 51 11.00 16.28 18.73
C MET A 51 11.97 15.77 17.62
N GLY A 52 12.03 16.44 16.48
CA GLY A 52 12.88 16.05 15.35
C GLY A 52 12.25 15.03 14.38
N ILE A 53 10.93 14.83 14.44
CA ILE A 53 10.20 14.04 13.45
C ILE A 53 10.23 14.80 12.12
N THR A 54 10.62 14.15 11.05
CA THR A 54 10.76 14.75 9.73
C THR A 54 9.69 14.33 8.74
N ALA A 55 9.01 13.21 9.00
CA ALA A 55 7.89 12.74 8.21
C ALA A 55 6.88 11.95 9.07
N LEU A 56 5.61 12.00 8.70
CA LEU A 56 4.58 11.14 9.26
C LEU A 56 4.06 10.17 8.20
N TRP A 57 4.04 8.89 8.54
CA TRP A 57 3.25 7.90 7.84
C TRP A 57 1.82 7.94 8.38
N LEU A 58 0.91 8.44 7.55
CA LEU A 58 -0.52 8.57 7.81
C LEU A 58 -1.26 7.31 7.32
N PRO A 59 -2.33 6.87 8.01
CA PRO A 59 -3.10 5.70 7.57
C PRO A 59 -3.80 5.94 6.23
N PRO A 60 -4.29 4.87 5.54
CA PRO A 60 -5.06 5.03 4.32
C PRO A 60 -6.24 5.98 4.51
N ALA A 61 -6.28 7.08 3.73
CA ALA A 61 -7.23 8.16 3.95
C ALA A 61 -8.59 7.95 3.27
N TYR A 62 -8.69 6.94 2.38
CA TYR A 62 -9.87 6.69 1.56
C TYR A 62 -10.88 5.74 2.23
N LYS A 63 -12.10 5.70 1.65
CA LYS A 63 -13.23 4.94 2.18
C LYS A 63 -13.00 3.44 2.07
N GLY A 64 -13.14 2.77 3.21
CA GLY A 64 -13.14 1.31 3.28
C GLY A 64 -14.53 0.71 3.46
N ILE A 65 -14.62 -0.63 3.39
CA ILE A 65 -15.86 -1.40 3.50
C ILE A 65 -16.62 -1.15 4.81
N GLY A 66 -15.90 -1.00 5.93
CA GLY A 66 -16.47 -0.76 7.27
C GLY A 66 -16.87 0.70 7.54
N GLY A 67 -16.75 1.59 6.55
CA GLY A 67 -17.11 3.00 6.70
C GLY A 67 -16.30 3.70 7.79
N LYS A 68 -16.98 4.24 8.82
CA LYS A 68 -16.31 4.96 9.92
C LYS A 68 -15.43 4.07 10.82
N ASP A 69 -15.64 2.79 10.83
CA ASP A 69 -14.92 1.84 11.68
C ASP A 69 -13.75 1.15 10.93
N GLU A 70 -13.60 1.41 9.62
CA GLU A 70 -12.58 0.82 8.77
C GLU A 70 -11.20 1.45 9.01
N VAL A 71 -10.19 0.60 9.25
CA VAL A 71 -8.80 1.03 9.44
C VAL A 71 -8.09 1.44 8.14
N GLY A 72 -8.73 1.24 6.98
CA GLY A 72 -8.27 1.69 5.67
C GLY A 72 -7.79 0.57 4.74
N TYR A 73 -7.54 -0.64 5.27
CA TYR A 73 -7.04 -1.76 4.45
C TYR A 73 -8.16 -2.58 3.78
N GLY A 74 -9.40 -2.45 4.20
CA GLY A 74 -10.57 -2.97 3.48
C GLY A 74 -11.06 -1.99 2.40
N VAL A 75 -10.29 -1.79 1.34
CA VAL A 75 -10.45 -0.70 0.36
C VAL A 75 -11.75 -0.79 -0.43
N TYR A 76 -12.59 0.24 -0.34
CA TYR A 76 -13.79 0.37 -1.17
C TYR A 76 -13.60 1.41 -2.28
N ASP A 77 -13.49 2.71 -1.97
CA ASP A 77 -13.39 3.80 -2.96
C ASP A 77 -12.16 4.68 -2.67
N VAL A 78 -11.14 4.55 -3.50
CA VAL A 78 -9.87 5.29 -3.36
C VAL A 78 -10.01 6.79 -3.64
N TYR A 79 -11.09 7.23 -4.30
CA TYR A 79 -11.37 8.65 -4.53
C TYR A 79 -12.19 9.30 -3.41
N ASP A 80 -12.71 8.53 -2.45
CA ASP A 80 -13.49 9.06 -1.34
C ASP A 80 -12.62 9.22 -0.08
N LEU A 81 -12.05 10.40 0.10
CA LEU A 81 -11.21 10.74 1.26
C LEU A 81 -12.03 11.19 2.50
N GLY A 82 -13.28 10.73 2.60
CA GLY A 82 -14.22 11.18 3.63
C GLY A 82 -15.06 12.38 3.18
N GLU A 83 -15.46 12.39 1.91
CA GLU A 83 -16.25 13.45 1.28
C GLU A 83 -17.67 12.99 0.94
N PHE A 84 -17.87 11.71 0.62
CA PHE A 84 -19.14 11.18 0.13
C PHE A 84 -19.83 10.29 1.15
N ASN A 85 -21.18 10.33 1.17
CA ASN A 85 -21.96 9.40 1.97
C ASN A 85 -21.95 8.01 1.33
N GLN A 86 -20.96 7.20 1.74
CA GLN A 86 -20.75 5.84 1.29
C GLN A 86 -20.47 4.95 2.50
N LYS A 87 -20.87 3.68 2.44
CA LYS A 87 -20.69 2.72 3.56
C LYS A 87 -21.22 3.27 4.91
N GLY A 88 -22.35 4.00 4.84
CA GLY A 88 -23.05 4.49 6.03
C GLY A 88 -22.44 5.73 6.70
N THR A 89 -21.45 6.36 6.10
CA THR A 89 -20.79 7.56 6.66
C THR A 89 -20.23 8.47 5.57
N ILE A 90 -20.09 9.77 5.91
CA ILE A 90 -19.32 10.71 5.08
C ILE A 90 -17.84 10.62 5.47
N LYS A 91 -17.50 10.89 6.73
CA LYS A 91 -16.12 10.80 7.21
C LYS A 91 -15.60 9.37 7.20
N THR A 92 -14.31 9.19 7.00
CA THR A 92 -13.61 7.93 7.31
C THR A 92 -13.39 7.79 8.82
N LYS A 93 -12.76 6.72 9.27
CA LYS A 93 -12.34 6.53 10.67
C LYS A 93 -11.51 7.72 11.18
N TYR A 94 -10.80 8.37 10.30
CA TYR A 94 -9.77 9.35 10.61
C TYR A 94 -10.23 10.81 10.46
N GLY A 95 -11.30 11.06 9.71
CA GLY A 95 -11.86 12.39 9.51
C GLY A 95 -12.46 12.61 8.12
N SER A 96 -12.73 13.87 7.79
CA SER A 96 -13.16 14.30 6.47
C SER A 96 -11.99 14.63 5.57
N LYS A 97 -12.25 14.75 4.26
CA LYS A 97 -11.28 15.20 3.28
C LYS A 97 -10.68 16.57 3.63
N ASP A 98 -11.50 17.55 3.99
CA ASP A 98 -11.02 18.91 4.33
C ASP A 98 -10.08 18.87 5.55
N GLU A 99 -10.39 18.04 6.55
CA GLU A 99 -9.53 17.83 7.71
C GLU A 99 -8.21 17.16 7.32
N TYR A 100 -8.23 16.20 6.37
CA TYR A 100 -7.04 15.55 5.84
C TYR A 100 -6.12 16.52 5.08
N LEU A 101 -6.70 17.31 4.17
CA LEU A 101 -5.94 18.32 3.41
C LEU A 101 -5.33 19.39 4.34
N ASN A 102 -6.10 19.85 5.32
CA ASN A 102 -5.58 20.77 6.34
C ASN A 102 -4.45 20.14 7.17
N CYS A 103 -4.57 18.87 7.51
CA CYS A 103 -3.54 18.12 8.23
C CYS A 103 -2.20 18.14 7.46
N ILE A 104 -2.21 17.79 6.18
CA ILE A 104 -1.03 17.80 5.33
C ILE A 104 -0.42 19.20 5.23
N GLN A 105 -1.25 20.20 5.00
CA GLN A 105 -0.80 21.60 4.95
C GLN A 105 -0.09 22.04 6.25
N VAL A 106 -0.65 21.68 7.40
CA VAL A 106 -0.07 22.03 8.71
C VAL A 106 1.24 21.28 8.96
N LEU A 107 1.33 20.00 8.58
CA LEU A 107 2.59 19.24 8.64
C LEU A 107 3.68 19.93 7.83
N ASN A 108 3.40 20.28 6.57
CA ASN A 108 4.37 20.93 5.69
C ASN A 108 4.79 22.33 6.22
N GLN A 109 3.88 23.10 6.82
CA GLN A 109 4.20 24.38 7.47
C GLN A 109 5.16 24.21 8.66
N ASN A 110 5.19 23.03 9.29
CA ASN A 110 6.09 22.70 10.39
C ASN A 110 7.35 21.93 9.91
N GLY A 111 7.54 21.78 8.61
CA GLY A 111 8.71 21.10 8.03
C GLY A 111 8.65 19.57 8.14
N ILE A 112 7.47 19.01 8.37
CA ILE A 112 7.22 17.57 8.42
C ILE A 112 6.57 17.14 7.12
N GLU A 113 7.17 16.16 6.43
CA GLU A 113 6.60 15.56 5.23
C GLU A 113 5.43 14.63 5.59
N ALA A 114 4.41 14.59 4.73
CA ALA A 114 3.26 13.70 4.86
C ALA A 114 3.39 12.52 3.90
N TYR A 115 3.47 11.30 4.42
CA TYR A 115 3.49 10.07 3.61
C TYR A 115 2.15 9.35 3.71
N ALA A 116 1.50 9.16 2.58
CA ALA A 116 0.23 8.45 2.50
C ALA A 116 0.43 6.93 2.42
N ASP A 117 -0.41 6.19 3.12
CA ASP A 117 -0.50 4.73 2.99
C ASP A 117 -1.33 4.36 1.77
N ILE A 118 -0.75 3.60 0.85
CA ILE A 118 -1.34 3.24 -0.44
C ILE A 118 -1.60 1.74 -0.49
N VAL A 119 -2.87 1.37 -0.58
CA VAL A 119 -3.34 -0.02 -0.66
C VAL A 119 -3.99 -0.24 -2.03
N LEU A 120 -3.28 -0.90 -2.93
CA LEU A 120 -3.74 -1.18 -4.30
C LEU A 120 -3.91 -2.67 -4.58
N ASN A 121 -3.61 -3.57 -3.65
CA ASN A 121 -3.66 -5.00 -3.90
C ASN A 121 -5.09 -5.49 -4.20
N HIS A 122 -6.08 -5.00 -3.50
CA HIS A 122 -7.43 -5.55 -3.53
C HIS A 122 -8.52 -4.50 -3.31
N LYS A 123 -9.77 -4.91 -3.57
CA LYS A 123 -10.97 -4.15 -3.21
C LYS A 123 -11.95 -4.99 -2.40
N MET A 124 -12.70 -4.34 -1.53
CA MET A 124 -13.70 -4.97 -0.67
C MET A 124 -15.01 -4.16 -0.64
N GLY A 125 -16.13 -4.86 -0.38
CA GLY A 125 -17.42 -4.21 -0.18
C GLY A 125 -18.09 -3.70 -1.46
N ALA A 126 -17.99 -4.44 -2.56
CA ALA A 126 -18.67 -4.12 -3.81
C ALA A 126 -20.17 -3.79 -3.63
N ASP A 127 -20.70 -2.97 -4.53
CA ASP A 127 -22.09 -2.53 -4.50
C ASP A 127 -23.06 -3.61 -5.01
N MET A 128 -22.59 -4.49 -5.91
CA MET A 128 -23.40 -5.57 -6.47
C MET A 128 -22.59 -6.85 -6.64
N LEU A 129 -23.32 -7.96 -6.63
CA LEU A 129 -22.76 -9.29 -6.88
C LEU A 129 -22.80 -9.62 -8.37
N GLN A 130 -21.77 -10.32 -8.84
CA GLN A 130 -21.70 -10.89 -10.18
C GLN A 130 -21.59 -12.42 -10.10
N THR A 131 -22.07 -13.10 -11.14
CA THR A 131 -22.01 -14.56 -11.23
C THR A 131 -21.03 -14.92 -12.33
N ILE A 132 -19.95 -15.60 -11.97
CA ILE A 132 -18.81 -15.86 -12.84
C ILE A 132 -18.28 -17.28 -12.67
N PRO A 133 -17.68 -17.88 -13.72
CA PRO A 133 -16.98 -19.13 -13.62
C PRO A 133 -15.61 -18.91 -12.99
N ALA A 134 -15.24 -19.82 -12.07
CA ALA A 134 -13.97 -19.79 -11.38
C ALA A 134 -13.50 -21.21 -11.01
N ASN A 135 -12.20 -21.36 -10.78
CA ASN A 135 -11.62 -22.55 -10.21
C ASN A 135 -11.16 -22.29 -8.79
N LYS A 136 -11.34 -23.26 -7.89
CA LYS A 136 -10.74 -23.17 -6.58
C LYS A 136 -9.24 -23.40 -6.67
N VAL A 137 -8.51 -22.69 -5.85
CA VAL A 137 -7.06 -22.74 -5.73
C VAL A 137 -6.66 -23.21 -4.34
N ASP A 138 -5.62 -24.00 -4.25
CA ASP A 138 -5.08 -24.50 -2.98
C ASP A 138 -4.43 -23.35 -2.18
N TRP A 139 -4.78 -23.23 -0.89
CA TRP A 139 -4.25 -22.19 0.00
C TRP A 139 -2.73 -22.29 0.25
N GLY A 140 -2.16 -23.48 0.13
CA GLY A 140 -0.74 -23.73 0.34
C GLY A 140 0.10 -23.65 -0.95
N ASN A 141 -0.57 -23.64 -2.11
CA ASN A 141 0.09 -23.51 -3.41
C ASN A 141 -0.86 -22.94 -4.45
N HIS A 142 -0.78 -21.65 -4.68
CA HIS A 142 -1.67 -20.91 -5.58
C HIS A 142 -1.53 -21.30 -7.06
N ASN A 143 -0.50 -22.09 -7.43
CA ASN A 143 -0.38 -22.68 -8.76
C ASN A 143 -1.21 -23.97 -8.93
N LEU A 144 -1.80 -24.49 -7.85
CA LEU A 144 -2.63 -25.69 -7.91
C LEU A 144 -4.11 -25.33 -7.95
N GLU A 145 -4.72 -25.49 -9.11
CA GLU A 145 -6.15 -25.30 -9.33
C GLU A 145 -6.90 -26.63 -9.29
N GLU A 146 -8.08 -26.64 -8.70
CA GLU A 146 -9.00 -27.77 -8.86
C GLU A 146 -9.48 -27.87 -10.31
N ALA A 147 -9.50 -29.12 -10.83
CA ALA A 147 -9.92 -29.36 -12.21
C ALA A 147 -11.40 -29.04 -12.49
N LYS A 148 -12.21 -28.96 -11.42
CA LYS A 148 -13.64 -28.65 -11.53
C LYS A 148 -13.87 -27.17 -11.48
N GLU A 149 -14.29 -26.61 -12.61
CA GLU A 149 -14.82 -25.26 -12.66
C GLU A 149 -16.16 -25.15 -11.94
N GLU A 150 -16.31 -24.09 -11.16
CA GLU A 150 -17.54 -23.77 -10.44
C GLU A 150 -18.10 -22.41 -10.91
N THR A 151 -19.39 -22.21 -10.72
CA THR A 151 -20.01 -20.89 -10.92
C THR A 151 -20.24 -20.26 -9.56
N VAL A 152 -19.49 -19.23 -9.26
CA VAL A 152 -19.51 -18.50 -7.99
C VAL A 152 -20.26 -17.16 -8.12
N ARG A 153 -20.83 -16.71 -6.99
CA ARG A 153 -21.50 -15.41 -6.91
C ARG A 153 -20.70 -14.48 -5.98
N VAL A 154 -20.04 -13.50 -6.55
CA VAL A 154 -18.98 -12.74 -5.91
C VAL A 154 -19.20 -11.23 -5.93
N ALA A 155 -18.66 -10.54 -4.95
CA ALA A 155 -18.77 -9.10 -4.74
C ALA A 155 -17.66 -8.37 -5.52
N THR A 156 -17.89 -8.11 -6.82
CA THR A 156 -16.89 -7.53 -7.74
C THR A 156 -17.38 -6.32 -8.55
N LYS A 157 -18.64 -5.93 -8.44
CA LYS A 157 -19.15 -4.74 -9.15
C LYS A 157 -19.19 -3.53 -8.21
N PHE A 158 -18.32 -2.55 -8.47
CA PHE A 158 -18.24 -1.29 -7.72
C PHE A 158 -18.69 -0.15 -8.63
N THR A 159 -19.71 0.59 -8.21
CA THR A 159 -20.31 1.71 -8.97
C THR A 159 -20.24 3.04 -8.22
N PHE A 160 -19.85 3.00 -6.95
CA PHE A 160 -19.64 4.16 -6.08
C PHE A 160 -20.81 5.18 -6.12
N PRO A 161 -22.04 4.76 -5.81
CA PRO A 161 -23.24 5.57 -6.03
C PRO A 161 -23.26 6.87 -5.23
N GLY A 162 -22.59 6.91 -4.07
CA GLY A 162 -22.47 8.12 -3.25
C GLY A 162 -21.58 9.19 -3.88
N ARG A 163 -20.58 8.80 -4.66
CA ARG A 163 -19.65 9.69 -5.35
C ARG A 163 -20.25 10.32 -6.63
N LYS A 164 -21.22 9.68 -7.25
CA LYS A 164 -21.93 10.20 -8.43
C LYS A 164 -20.98 10.61 -9.56
N HIS A 165 -20.03 9.77 -9.89
CA HIS A 165 -19.01 9.96 -10.94
C HIS A 165 -18.05 11.15 -10.71
N LYS A 166 -18.06 11.81 -9.54
CA LYS A 166 -17.08 12.84 -9.24
C LYS A 166 -15.67 12.20 -9.18
N TYR A 167 -14.70 12.80 -9.80
CA TYR A 167 -13.30 12.42 -9.97
C TYR A 167 -13.03 11.29 -10.97
N SER A 168 -13.89 10.30 -11.10
CA SER A 168 -13.75 9.21 -12.08
C SER A 168 -15.11 8.59 -12.41
N ASP A 169 -15.32 8.26 -13.68
CA ASP A 169 -16.47 7.49 -14.17
C ASP A 169 -16.19 5.98 -14.19
N PHE A 170 -15.00 5.55 -13.77
CA PHE A 170 -14.60 4.15 -13.81
C PHE A 170 -15.40 3.31 -12.82
N GLU A 171 -16.02 2.26 -13.33
CA GLU A 171 -16.72 1.25 -12.56
C GLU A 171 -15.97 -0.07 -12.60
N TRP A 172 -15.68 -0.62 -11.44
CA TRP A 172 -15.03 -1.93 -11.37
C TRP A 172 -16.05 -3.04 -11.60
N ASN A 173 -15.59 -4.12 -12.23
CA ASN A 173 -16.33 -5.35 -12.42
C ASN A 173 -15.35 -6.54 -12.41
N TRP A 174 -15.88 -7.77 -12.46
CA TRP A 174 -15.06 -8.98 -12.32
C TRP A 174 -13.89 -9.07 -13.33
N THR A 175 -13.96 -8.43 -14.50
CA THR A 175 -12.86 -8.46 -15.49
C THR A 175 -11.62 -7.68 -15.04
N HIS A 176 -11.73 -6.90 -13.98
CA HIS A 176 -10.66 -6.11 -13.38
C HIS A 176 -9.97 -6.81 -12.21
N PHE A 177 -10.34 -8.07 -11.95
CA PHE A 177 -9.82 -8.85 -10.83
C PHE A 177 -9.39 -10.23 -11.29
N ASP A 178 -8.41 -10.82 -10.58
CA ASP A 178 -7.91 -12.15 -10.86
C ASP A 178 -8.64 -13.22 -10.05
N GLY A 179 -9.05 -12.90 -8.82
CA GLY A 179 -9.72 -13.81 -7.93
C GLY A 179 -10.39 -13.15 -6.74
N ILE A 180 -10.99 -13.97 -5.88
CA ILE A 180 -11.66 -13.57 -4.64
C ILE A 180 -11.70 -14.74 -3.65
N ASP A 181 -11.93 -14.47 -2.36
CA ASP A 181 -11.93 -15.48 -1.29
C ASP A 181 -13.30 -15.90 -0.75
N TYR A 182 -14.39 -15.44 -1.37
CA TYR A 182 -15.73 -15.73 -0.84
C TYR A 182 -16.80 -15.89 -1.92
N ASP A 183 -17.52 -17.03 -1.89
CA ASP A 183 -18.72 -17.23 -2.71
C ASP A 183 -19.99 -16.94 -1.89
N GLU A 184 -20.69 -15.88 -2.24
CA GLU A 184 -21.94 -15.46 -1.60
C GLU A 184 -23.10 -16.48 -1.76
N LYS A 185 -23.04 -17.37 -2.75
CA LYS A 185 -24.06 -18.39 -2.98
C LYS A 185 -23.90 -19.59 -2.08
N SER A 186 -22.70 -20.17 -2.01
CA SER A 186 -22.39 -21.33 -1.15
C SER A 186 -22.02 -20.92 0.26
N LYS A 187 -21.65 -19.64 0.50
CA LYS A 187 -21.09 -19.13 1.75
C LYS A 187 -19.73 -19.77 2.08
N GLU A 188 -19.02 -20.16 1.04
CA GLU A 188 -17.73 -20.83 1.16
C GLU A 188 -16.59 -19.81 1.13
N HIS A 189 -15.60 -20.01 2.01
CA HIS A 189 -14.31 -19.34 1.97
C HIS A 189 -13.29 -20.25 1.29
N ALA A 190 -12.88 -19.88 0.10
CA ALA A 190 -11.82 -20.52 -0.68
C ALA A 190 -11.26 -19.48 -1.66
N ILE A 191 -10.03 -19.64 -2.12
CA ILE A 191 -9.50 -18.81 -3.21
C ILE A 191 -10.17 -19.27 -4.51
N PHE A 192 -10.94 -18.39 -5.13
CA PHE A 192 -11.59 -18.58 -6.42
C PHE A 192 -10.87 -17.75 -7.47
N LYS A 193 -10.00 -18.39 -8.28
CA LYS A 193 -9.38 -17.75 -9.44
C LYS A 193 -10.40 -17.69 -10.57
N PHE A 194 -10.59 -16.53 -11.18
CA PHE A 194 -11.58 -16.33 -12.22
C PHE A 194 -11.14 -16.98 -13.52
N ARG A 195 -12.11 -17.47 -14.32
CA ARG A 195 -11.84 -18.06 -15.62
C ARG A 195 -11.10 -17.07 -16.52
N ASP A 196 -10.14 -17.60 -17.28
CA ASP A 196 -9.33 -16.83 -18.22
C ASP A 196 -8.46 -15.74 -17.59
N LYS A 197 -8.19 -15.88 -16.28
CA LYS A 197 -7.26 -15.04 -15.52
C LYS A 197 -6.02 -15.84 -15.12
N ASP A 198 -4.89 -15.15 -15.07
CA ASP A 198 -3.62 -15.66 -14.57
C ASP A 198 -3.13 -14.82 -13.40
N TRP A 199 -2.54 -15.47 -12.41
CA TRP A 199 -1.84 -14.74 -11.35
C TRP A 199 -0.66 -13.93 -11.92
N SER A 200 -0.40 -12.78 -11.32
CA SER A 200 0.73 -11.94 -11.67
C SER A 200 2.06 -12.69 -11.56
N VAL A 201 3.02 -12.42 -12.45
CA VAL A 201 4.29 -13.16 -12.52
C VAL A 201 5.44 -12.49 -11.77
N ALA A 202 5.38 -11.20 -11.50
CA ALA A 202 6.42 -10.43 -10.82
C ALA A 202 6.04 -10.16 -9.35
N VAL A 203 5.75 -11.23 -8.62
CA VAL A 203 5.35 -11.26 -7.19
C VAL A 203 6.23 -12.20 -6.40
N ASP A 204 6.01 -12.32 -5.09
CA ASP A 204 6.73 -13.31 -4.26
C ASP A 204 6.34 -14.74 -4.63
N GLU A 205 7.28 -15.67 -4.51
CA GLU A 205 7.10 -17.09 -4.82
C GLU A 205 6.59 -17.92 -3.63
N GLU A 206 6.30 -17.29 -2.50
CA GLU A 206 5.66 -17.96 -1.36
C GLU A 206 4.34 -18.57 -1.83
N PHE A 207 3.99 -19.74 -1.34
CA PHE A 207 2.85 -20.55 -1.83
C PHE A 207 2.85 -20.81 -3.35
N GLY A 208 4.04 -20.85 -3.98
CA GLY A 208 4.21 -21.04 -5.42
C GLY A 208 4.02 -19.77 -6.25
N ASN A 209 3.09 -18.93 -5.90
CA ASN A 209 2.83 -17.58 -6.40
C ASN A 209 1.97 -16.84 -5.36
N TYR A 210 2.41 -15.69 -4.88
CA TYR A 210 1.70 -14.98 -3.82
C TYR A 210 1.07 -13.67 -4.30
N ASP A 211 0.50 -13.67 -5.49
CA ASP A 211 -0.31 -12.57 -6.00
C ASP A 211 -1.55 -12.37 -5.11
N TYR A 212 -2.37 -13.42 -4.97
CA TYR A 212 -3.57 -13.38 -4.16
C TYR A 212 -3.27 -13.21 -2.67
N LEU A 213 -3.77 -12.12 -2.08
CA LEU A 213 -3.69 -11.87 -0.64
C LEU A 213 -5.07 -11.97 0.04
N MET A 214 -6.04 -11.19 -0.43
CA MET A 214 -7.39 -11.11 0.16
C MET A 214 -8.36 -10.33 -0.72
N GLY A 215 -9.67 -10.44 -0.45
CA GLY A 215 -10.72 -9.66 -1.12
C GLY A 215 -10.81 -9.93 -2.63
N ALA A 216 -11.25 -8.94 -3.40
CA ALA A 216 -11.21 -8.99 -4.86
C ALA A 216 -9.83 -8.49 -5.32
N ASP A 217 -8.98 -9.39 -5.74
CA ASP A 217 -7.59 -9.20 -6.13
C ASP A 217 -7.49 -8.46 -7.46
N ILE A 218 -6.73 -7.37 -7.52
CA ILE A 218 -6.72 -6.46 -8.67
C ILE A 218 -5.79 -6.99 -9.78
N ASP A 219 -6.33 -7.17 -10.98
CA ASP A 219 -5.60 -7.60 -12.17
C ASP A 219 -4.76 -6.48 -12.81
N PHE A 220 -3.49 -6.41 -12.49
CA PHE A 220 -2.55 -5.45 -13.07
C PHE A 220 -2.07 -5.82 -14.48
N ALA A 221 -2.48 -6.95 -15.05
CA ALA A 221 -2.31 -7.23 -16.47
C ALA A 221 -3.39 -6.55 -17.32
N ASN A 222 -4.50 -6.12 -16.71
CA ASN A 222 -5.58 -5.42 -17.39
C ASN A 222 -5.20 -3.94 -17.63
N PRO A 223 -5.12 -3.46 -18.90
CA PRO A 223 -4.71 -2.10 -19.21
C PRO A 223 -5.70 -1.03 -18.71
N GLU A 224 -6.99 -1.35 -18.58
CA GLU A 224 -7.99 -0.41 -18.04
C GLU A 224 -7.73 -0.16 -16.54
N VAL A 225 -7.34 -1.20 -15.80
CA VAL A 225 -6.94 -1.10 -14.38
C VAL A 225 -5.69 -0.25 -14.24
N VAL A 226 -4.66 -0.52 -15.03
CA VAL A 226 -3.40 0.23 -15.00
C VAL A 226 -3.63 1.71 -15.33
N GLU A 227 -4.48 2.00 -16.34
CA GLU A 227 -4.83 3.39 -16.70
C GLU A 227 -5.57 4.08 -15.56
N GLU A 228 -6.55 3.42 -14.93
CA GLU A 228 -7.29 3.99 -13.80
C GLU A 228 -6.40 4.23 -12.58
N CYS A 229 -5.49 3.30 -12.26
CA CYS A 229 -4.51 3.49 -11.19
C CYS A 229 -3.57 4.68 -11.46
N ASN A 230 -3.14 4.89 -12.72
CA ASN A 230 -2.35 6.06 -13.09
C ASN A 230 -3.15 7.36 -12.89
N LYS A 231 -4.39 7.42 -13.39
CA LYS A 231 -5.28 8.60 -13.21
C LYS A 231 -5.53 8.89 -11.74
N TRP A 232 -5.79 7.85 -10.95
CA TRP A 232 -5.98 8.01 -9.52
C TRP A 232 -4.73 8.53 -8.82
N GLY A 233 -3.56 7.98 -9.11
CA GLY A 233 -2.31 8.41 -8.49
C GLY A 233 -1.97 9.87 -8.80
N GLU A 234 -2.16 10.32 -10.06
CA GLU A 234 -2.01 11.72 -10.45
C GLU A 234 -3.00 12.61 -9.70
N TRP A 235 -4.29 12.26 -9.70
CA TRP A 235 -5.31 12.97 -8.96
C TRP A 235 -5.00 13.04 -7.46
N TYR A 236 -4.55 11.93 -6.86
CA TYR A 236 -4.26 11.87 -5.44
C TYR A 236 -3.14 12.83 -5.05
N LEU A 237 -2.05 12.88 -5.84
CA LEU A 237 -0.95 13.83 -5.62
C LEU A 237 -1.40 15.28 -5.80
N GLU A 238 -2.16 15.58 -6.86
CA GLU A 238 -2.65 16.93 -7.13
C GLU A 238 -3.64 17.41 -6.06
N GLU A 239 -4.53 16.52 -5.60
CA GLU A 239 -5.56 16.84 -4.62
C GLU A 239 -5.00 16.99 -3.19
N THR A 240 -4.04 16.17 -2.81
CA THR A 240 -3.59 16.08 -1.43
C THR A 240 -2.28 16.80 -1.14
N GLY A 241 -1.39 16.87 -2.12
CA GLY A 241 -0.06 17.44 -1.95
C GLY A 241 0.84 16.66 -0.99
N VAL A 242 0.65 15.34 -0.86
CA VAL A 242 1.53 14.49 -0.02
C VAL A 242 2.93 14.40 -0.62
N ASP A 243 3.92 14.24 0.25
CA ASP A 243 5.35 14.25 -0.10
C ASP A 243 5.88 12.85 -0.43
N GLY A 244 5.16 11.80 -0.07
CA GLY A 244 5.59 10.43 -0.30
C GLY A 244 4.50 9.39 -0.08
N PHE A 245 4.85 8.16 -0.40
CA PHE A 245 3.99 6.98 -0.24
C PHE A 245 4.66 5.90 0.60
N ARG A 246 3.88 5.28 1.48
CA ARG A 246 4.12 3.93 1.96
C ARG A 246 3.22 3.00 1.14
N LEU A 247 3.82 2.06 0.46
CA LEU A 247 3.11 1.10 -0.38
C LEU A 247 2.87 -0.18 0.41
N ASP A 248 1.59 -0.50 0.60
CA ASP A 248 1.15 -1.70 1.31
C ASP A 248 1.41 -2.96 0.52
N ALA A 249 1.78 -4.05 1.21
CA ALA A 249 1.79 -5.42 0.72
C ALA A 249 2.45 -5.61 -0.67
N VAL A 250 3.57 -4.90 -0.94
CA VAL A 250 4.17 -4.84 -2.29
C VAL A 250 4.65 -6.18 -2.84
N LYS A 251 4.85 -7.21 -2.00
CA LYS A 251 5.25 -8.54 -2.44
C LYS A 251 4.14 -9.30 -3.20
N HIS A 252 2.89 -8.83 -3.08
CA HIS A 252 1.70 -9.40 -3.70
C HIS A 252 1.29 -8.69 -4.99
N ILE A 253 1.94 -7.58 -5.34
CA ILE A 253 1.60 -6.76 -6.50
C ILE A 253 2.75 -6.82 -7.51
N ASN A 254 2.41 -6.85 -8.80
CA ASN A 254 3.38 -6.85 -9.88
C ASN A 254 4.43 -5.72 -9.69
N ALA A 255 5.67 -6.09 -9.43
CA ALA A 255 6.77 -5.15 -9.19
C ALA A 255 7.01 -4.21 -10.39
N LEU A 256 6.76 -4.68 -11.62
CA LEU A 256 6.93 -3.86 -12.83
C LEU A 256 5.84 -2.81 -12.96
N PHE A 257 4.59 -3.13 -12.52
CA PHE A 257 3.52 -2.13 -12.42
C PHE A 257 3.94 -1.01 -11.47
N TYR A 258 4.35 -1.33 -10.25
CA TYR A 258 4.76 -0.31 -9.27
C TYR A 258 5.96 0.51 -9.75
N ARG A 259 6.96 -0.12 -10.37
CA ARG A 259 8.10 0.60 -10.98
C ARG A 259 7.62 1.69 -11.94
N ASP A 260 6.78 1.31 -12.90
CA ASP A 260 6.35 2.20 -13.96
C ASP A 260 5.35 3.25 -13.43
N TRP A 261 4.48 2.87 -12.51
CA TRP A 261 3.54 3.77 -11.83
C TRP A 261 4.27 4.86 -11.05
N ILE A 262 5.23 4.51 -10.20
CA ILE A 262 6.02 5.48 -9.43
C ILE A 262 6.83 6.40 -10.35
N ARG A 263 7.42 5.86 -11.43
CA ARG A 263 8.11 6.68 -12.43
C ARG A 263 7.21 7.71 -13.09
N ASN A 264 5.98 7.33 -13.40
CA ASN A 264 5.01 8.24 -14.00
C ASN A 264 4.63 9.35 -13.02
N LEU A 265 4.37 9.02 -11.77
CA LEU A 265 4.02 9.99 -10.74
C LEU A 265 5.18 10.96 -10.44
N ARG A 266 6.43 10.48 -10.38
CA ARG A 266 7.60 11.33 -10.16
C ARG A 266 7.82 12.37 -11.25
N LYS A 267 7.35 12.15 -12.48
CA LYS A 267 7.38 13.15 -13.54
C LYS A 267 6.48 14.35 -13.27
N LYS A 268 5.48 14.18 -12.38
CA LYS A 268 4.51 15.22 -12.00
C LYS A 268 4.95 15.99 -10.75
N THR A 269 5.94 15.53 -10.02
CA THR A 269 6.44 16.15 -8.79
C THR A 269 7.77 16.85 -9.04
N GLU A 270 7.91 18.12 -8.58
CA GLU A 270 9.14 18.89 -8.77
C GLU A 270 10.27 18.44 -7.84
N ASP A 271 9.93 18.09 -6.59
CA ASP A 271 10.87 17.73 -5.53
C ASP A 271 11.11 16.23 -5.36
N GLY A 272 10.50 15.43 -6.24
CA GLY A 272 10.50 13.99 -6.15
C GLY A 272 9.35 13.48 -5.28
N LEU A 273 9.17 12.16 -5.25
CA LEU A 273 8.17 11.46 -4.44
C LEU A 273 8.90 10.37 -3.68
N PHE A 274 9.02 10.52 -2.34
CA PHE A 274 9.57 9.44 -1.52
C PHE A 274 8.65 8.23 -1.56
N THR A 275 9.22 7.04 -1.69
CA THR A 275 8.43 5.79 -1.66
C THR A 275 9.14 4.73 -0.84
N VAL A 276 8.39 4.10 0.05
CA VAL A 276 8.83 2.92 0.81
C VAL A 276 7.78 1.82 0.70
N GLY A 277 8.20 0.63 0.33
CA GLY A 277 7.35 -0.55 0.19
C GLY A 277 7.43 -1.47 1.39
N GLU A 278 6.30 -2.04 1.78
CA GLU A 278 6.23 -3.12 2.75
C GLU A 278 6.39 -4.46 2.04
N TYR A 279 7.63 -4.94 1.95
CA TYR A 279 7.94 -6.30 1.51
C TYR A 279 8.20 -7.17 2.73
N TRP A 280 7.17 -7.84 3.26
CA TRP A 280 7.28 -8.59 4.51
C TRP A 280 7.98 -9.93 4.30
N SER A 281 9.30 -9.94 4.45
CA SER A 281 10.15 -11.14 4.41
C SER A 281 11.41 -10.97 5.24
N GLY A 282 11.79 -12.02 5.98
CA GLY A 282 13.06 -12.10 6.67
C GLY A 282 14.24 -12.46 5.75
N ASP A 283 13.99 -12.80 4.50
CA ASP A 283 15.01 -13.16 3.52
C ASP A 283 15.46 -11.92 2.73
N VAL A 284 16.67 -11.43 3.06
CA VAL A 284 17.24 -10.24 2.40
C VAL A 284 17.42 -10.40 0.89
N SER A 285 17.56 -11.63 0.38
CA SER A 285 17.70 -11.89 -1.05
C SER A 285 16.43 -11.55 -1.82
N LYS A 286 15.26 -11.76 -1.22
CA LYS A 286 13.97 -11.37 -1.79
C LYS A 286 13.83 -9.84 -1.89
N LEU A 287 14.29 -9.10 -0.87
CA LEU A 287 14.32 -7.65 -0.90
C LEU A 287 15.23 -7.14 -2.04
N HIS A 288 16.40 -7.73 -2.20
CA HIS A 288 17.31 -7.40 -3.31
C HIS A 288 16.69 -7.68 -4.68
N ARG A 289 15.97 -8.80 -4.83
CA ARG A 289 15.24 -9.10 -6.06
C ARG A 289 14.24 -8.01 -6.38
N TYR A 290 13.39 -7.64 -5.41
CA TYR A 290 12.38 -6.59 -5.60
C TYR A 290 13.00 -5.24 -5.97
N ILE A 291 14.10 -4.83 -5.33
CA ILE A 291 14.84 -3.60 -5.72
C ILE A 291 15.35 -3.69 -7.15
N THR A 292 15.80 -4.87 -7.58
CA THR A 292 16.28 -5.08 -8.96
C THR A 292 15.13 -4.99 -9.96
N GLU A 293 13.99 -5.61 -9.68
CA GLU A 293 12.78 -5.58 -10.52
C GLU A 293 12.19 -4.17 -10.62
N THR A 294 12.19 -3.43 -9.52
CA THR A 294 11.74 -2.02 -9.49
C THR A 294 12.81 -1.03 -9.93
N GLU A 295 14.00 -1.49 -10.31
CA GLU A 295 15.15 -0.66 -10.72
C GLU A 295 15.51 0.44 -9.70
N GLY A 296 15.24 0.18 -8.40
CA GLY A 296 15.52 1.12 -7.32
C GLY A 296 14.54 2.29 -7.20
N GLU A 297 13.36 2.20 -7.82
CA GLU A 297 12.33 3.24 -7.68
C GLU A 297 11.66 3.25 -6.30
N ILE A 298 11.73 2.16 -5.53
CA ILE A 298 11.05 2.00 -4.25
C ILE A 298 12.05 1.54 -3.21
N SER A 299 12.18 2.27 -2.11
CA SER A 299 12.89 1.81 -0.91
C SER A 299 12.07 0.75 -0.18
N LEU A 300 12.68 -0.06 0.67
CA LEU A 300 11.96 -1.09 1.42
C LEU A 300 12.20 -0.94 2.92
N PHE A 301 11.20 -1.30 3.70
CA PHE A 301 11.39 -1.53 5.13
C PHE A 301 12.35 -2.71 5.36
N ASP A 302 13.29 -2.55 6.29
CA ASP A 302 14.26 -3.58 6.66
C ASP A 302 13.64 -4.60 7.62
N VAL A 303 12.82 -5.50 7.09
CA VAL A 303 12.16 -6.55 7.85
C VAL A 303 13.18 -7.53 8.48
N PRO A 304 14.28 -7.92 7.81
CA PRO A 304 15.35 -8.69 8.46
C PRO A 304 15.91 -8.02 9.72
N LEU A 305 16.19 -6.72 9.70
CA LEU A 305 16.63 -5.99 10.89
C LEU A 305 15.55 -5.95 11.98
N HIS A 306 14.30 -5.77 11.61
CA HIS A 306 13.18 -5.84 12.55
C HIS A 306 13.17 -7.19 13.30
N TYR A 307 13.34 -8.30 12.61
CA TYR A 307 13.42 -9.62 13.25
C TYR A 307 14.65 -9.75 14.16
N ASN A 308 15.80 -9.22 13.75
CA ASN A 308 16.99 -9.21 14.63
C ASN A 308 16.73 -8.40 15.91
N LEU A 309 16.12 -7.23 15.80
CA LEU A 309 15.74 -6.39 16.96
C LEU A 309 14.72 -7.10 17.85
N TYR A 310 13.71 -7.75 17.26
CA TYR A 310 12.73 -8.54 17.99
C TYR A 310 13.40 -9.69 18.75
N ASN A 311 14.27 -10.46 18.10
CA ASN A 311 15.00 -11.56 18.74
C ASN A 311 15.90 -11.05 19.88
N ALA A 312 16.62 -9.95 19.65
CA ALA A 312 17.46 -9.34 20.68
C ALA A 312 16.66 -8.85 21.90
N SER A 313 15.41 -8.42 21.70
CA SER A 313 14.54 -7.98 22.82
C SER A 313 13.93 -9.14 23.62
N ASN A 314 13.92 -10.36 23.08
CA ASN A 314 13.30 -11.54 23.68
C ASN A 314 14.31 -12.60 24.17
N ASP A 315 15.60 -12.47 23.82
CA ASP A 315 16.66 -13.41 24.23
C ASP A 315 17.76 -12.66 24.97
N GLU A 316 17.86 -12.87 26.30
CA GLU A 316 18.88 -12.25 27.14
C GLU A 316 20.34 -12.65 26.78
N ASN A 317 20.49 -13.74 26.03
CA ASN A 317 21.80 -14.23 25.55
C ASN A 317 22.10 -13.80 24.11
N TYR A 318 21.25 -12.96 23.48
CA TYR A 318 21.48 -12.51 22.12
C TYR A 318 22.77 -11.75 21.96
N ASP A 319 23.59 -12.16 20.99
CA ASP A 319 24.83 -11.49 20.65
C ASP A 319 24.57 -10.21 19.83
N LEU A 320 24.54 -9.06 20.52
CA LEU A 320 24.27 -7.77 19.88
C LEU A 320 25.27 -7.40 18.76
N SER A 321 26.47 -8.02 18.72
CA SER A 321 27.42 -7.81 17.63
C SER A 321 26.88 -8.29 16.28
N LYS A 322 25.86 -9.17 16.30
CA LYS A 322 25.21 -9.75 15.13
C LYS A 322 23.94 -9.01 14.69
N ILE A 323 23.54 -7.95 15.40
CA ILE A 323 22.25 -7.24 15.14
C ILE A 323 22.07 -6.80 13.68
N LEU A 324 23.16 -6.51 12.97
CA LEU A 324 23.15 -6.12 11.56
C LEU A 324 23.47 -7.27 10.59
N GLU A 325 23.69 -8.50 11.07
CA GLU A 325 23.95 -9.62 10.16
C GLU A 325 22.70 -9.96 9.36
N HIS A 326 22.89 -10.21 8.06
CA HIS A 326 21.80 -10.54 7.12
C HIS A 326 20.66 -9.50 7.09
N THR A 327 20.99 -8.21 7.30
CA THR A 327 20.01 -7.12 7.21
C THR A 327 20.11 -6.38 5.89
N PHE A 328 19.00 -5.81 5.46
CA PHE A 328 18.96 -5.02 4.22
C PHE A 328 19.78 -3.72 4.38
N LEU A 329 19.78 -3.12 5.57
CA LEU A 329 20.60 -1.95 5.90
C LEU A 329 22.10 -2.23 5.67
N LYS A 330 22.59 -3.40 6.08
CA LYS A 330 24.02 -3.76 5.93
C LYS A 330 24.39 -3.94 4.46
N GLU A 331 23.51 -4.50 3.64
CA GLU A 331 23.78 -4.86 2.27
C GLU A 331 23.43 -3.76 1.26
N ASN A 332 22.38 -2.97 1.52
CA ASN A 332 21.90 -1.91 0.64
C ASN A 332 21.35 -0.71 1.44
N SER A 333 22.19 -0.03 2.17
CA SER A 333 21.81 1.07 3.06
C SER A 333 21.11 2.25 2.37
N CYS A 334 21.29 2.40 1.05
CA CYS A 334 20.65 3.49 0.29
C CYS A 334 19.16 3.25 0.04
N MET A 335 18.72 1.99 0.12
CA MET A 335 17.33 1.58 -0.17
C MET A 335 16.62 1.06 1.08
N ALA A 336 17.34 0.95 2.21
CA ALA A 336 16.79 0.42 3.44
C ALA A 336 16.16 1.51 4.30
N VAL A 337 14.91 1.30 4.71
CA VAL A 337 14.22 2.08 5.75
C VAL A 337 14.11 1.21 6.99
N THR A 338 14.87 1.55 8.03
CA THR A 338 14.85 0.79 9.28
C THR A 338 13.62 1.12 10.11
N PHE A 339 13.07 0.15 10.83
CA PHE A 339 11.94 0.35 11.72
C PHE A 339 12.00 -0.57 12.92
N VAL A 340 11.36 -0.17 14.02
CA VAL A 340 11.38 -0.93 15.28
C VAL A 340 10.09 -1.74 15.44
N ARG A 341 8.95 -1.15 15.02
CA ARG A 341 7.62 -1.78 15.09
C ARG A 341 6.75 -1.26 13.96
N CYS A 342 6.09 -2.18 13.24
CA CYS A 342 4.87 -1.93 12.47
C CYS A 342 3.69 -2.53 13.24
N VAL A 343 2.56 -1.89 13.19
CA VAL A 343 1.31 -2.39 13.82
C VAL A 343 0.44 -3.00 12.75
#